data_f6a06073fac5dd1b42296e04f842101e
#
_entry.id   f6a06073fac5dd1b42296e04f842101e
#
_cell.length_a   1.000
_cell.length_b   1.000
_cell.length_c   1.000
_cell.angle_alpha   90.00
_cell.angle_beta   90.00
_cell.angle_gamma   90.00
#
_symmetry.space_group_name_H-M   'P 1'
#
loop_
_entity.id
_entity.type
_entity.pdbx_description
1 polymer ?
#
loop_
_entity_poly.entity_id
_entity_poly.type
_entity_poly.pdbx_seq_one_letter_code
_entity_poly.pdbx_strand_id
1 'polypeptide(L)'
;VSDQVDHFIGGVPVAEGATFTVYDPVTGSAVREVREADRAVVDRAVTAARAALTGWAALPVAGRAAWMRRLADAIEERFEDLVAAEIADTGKSVAQARTLDIPRGAANFRSFAEIAAQHPENAFHLTDVLSYTVRRPLGVVAVIVPWNLPFLLATWKLGPALVAGNTVVVKPSEHTPGSMAVLAEIAASIGLPPGVLNVVHGFGAGSAGEFLVEHPGVDAVTFTGESRTGSAIMKAVADRVKPVSFELGGKNAGLVFADADLDAAVEGSVRSVFTNGGQVCLCTERLYVQRPVFEEFTERLARRAGRLRFGRPTDPDATMMPMISAEHRDKVLSYYELAAREGAEIRAGGGVPTFGDDRDGGYYVEPTVLTGLPHDSRVNREEIFGPVCHVAPFDTEAEAVALANDSEYGLAATVWTSGLSRAHRVAQSLEAGLVWVNTWYLRDLRTPFGGVKLSGIGREGGTCSLDFYSEPTTITIKLEPEHD
;
A
#
# COMPACT_ATOMS: atom_id res chain seq x y z
N VAL A 1 -15.87 -9.15 16.40
CA VAL A 1 -14.61 -9.67 15.82
C VAL A 1 -14.15 -10.82 16.71
N SER A 2 -13.75 -11.95 16.10
CA SER A 2 -13.36 -13.14 16.85
C SER A 2 -12.08 -12.87 17.65
N ASP A 3 -12.02 -13.40 18.89
CA ASP A 3 -10.81 -13.36 19.72
C ASP A 3 -9.71 -14.27 19.17
N GLN A 4 -10.03 -15.12 18.20
CA GLN A 4 -9.10 -16.00 17.51
C GLN A 4 -9.28 -15.88 15.99
N VAL A 5 -8.15 -15.81 15.27
CA VAL A 5 -8.09 -15.78 13.81
C VAL A 5 -7.39 -17.04 13.31
N ASP A 6 -8.10 -17.82 12.51
CA ASP A 6 -7.61 -19.01 11.84
C ASP A 6 -7.21 -18.70 10.39
N HIS A 7 -6.44 -19.60 9.77
CA HIS A 7 -6.21 -19.56 8.33
C HIS A 7 -7.53 -19.84 7.59
N PHE A 8 -7.57 -19.46 6.30
CA PHE A 8 -8.68 -19.79 5.41
C PHE A 8 -8.15 -20.47 4.16
N ILE A 9 -8.42 -21.75 4.02
CA ILE A 9 -7.85 -22.60 2.97
C ILE A 9 -8.94 -23.47 2.33
N GLY A 10 -9.02 -23.42 1.01
CA GLY A 10 -9.98 -24.26 0.30
C GLY A 10 -11.45 -23.95 0.62
N GLY A 11 -11.76 -22.72 1.02
CA GLY A 11 -13.11 -22.26 1.34
C GLY A 11 -13.55 -22.48 2.78
N VAL A 12 -12.65 -22.94 3.67
CA VAL A 12 -12.99 -23.23 5.07
C VAL A 12 -11.91 -22.68 6.04
N PRO A 13 -12.28 -22.35 7.31
CA PRO A 13 -11.31 -22.05 8.35
C PRO A 13 -10.41 -23.25 8.67
N VAL A 14 -9.15 -22.99 9.01
CA VAL A 14 -8.15 -24.01 9.37
C VAL A 14 -7.41 -23.57 10.63
N ALA A 15 -7.71 -24.24 11.76
CA ALA A 15 -7.20 -23.93 13.10
C ALA A 15 -5.92 -24.73 13.43
N GLU A 16 -4.88 -24.59 12.62
CA GLU A 16 -3.60 -25.30 12.78
C GLU A 16 -2.43 -24.34 12.97
N GLY A 17 -1.32 -24.83 13.50
CA GLY A 17 -0.11 -24.06 13.80
C GLY A 17 -0.10 -23.45 15.21
N ALA A 18 1.04 -22.86 15.58
CA ALA A 18 1.18 -22.09 16.80
C ALA A 18 0.31 -20.82 16.77
N THR A 19 0.20 -20.12 17.86
CA THR A 19 -0.47 -18.82 17.92
C THR A 19 0.51 -17.70 18.25
N PHE A 20 0.17 -16.50 17.82
CA PHE A 20 0.80 -15.25 18.26
C PHE A 20 -0.28 -14.22 18.57
N THR A 21 0.05 -13.26 19.43
CA THR A 21 -0.88 -12.25 19.92
C THR A 21 -0.78 -10.97 19.08
N VAL A 22 -1.92 -10.40 18.70
CA VAL A 22 -2.05 -9.06 18.13
C VAL A 22 -2.42 -8.08 19.24
N TYR A 23 -1.80 -6.90 19.22
CA TYR A 23 -1.98 -5.87 20.24
C TYR A 23 -2.70 -4.65 19.68
N ASP A 24 -3.58 -4.06 20.51
CA ASP A 24 -4.22 -2.77 20.21
C ASP A 24 -3.17 -1.64 20.26
N PRO A 25 -2.94 -0.93 19.17
CA PRO A 25 -1.99 0.17 19.17
C PRO A 25 -2.37 1.34 20.07
N VAL A 26 -3.67 1.47 20.42
CA VAL A 26 -4.20 2.55 21.26
C VAL A 26 -3.80 2.40 22.72
N THR A 27 -3.79 1.15 23.23
CA THR A 27 -3.57 0.86 24.65
C THR A 27 -2.39 -0.07 24.92
N GLY A 28 -1.87 -0.73 23.89
CA GLY A 28 -0.85 -1.78 24.04
C GLY A 28 -1.39 -3.11 24.60
N SER A 29 -2.71 -3.25 24.77
CA SER A 29 -3.32 -4.48 25.29
C SER A 29 -3.52 -5.53 24.20
N ALA A 30 -3.57 -6.81 24.57
CA ALA A 30 -3.86 -7.91 23.65
C ALA A 30 -5.28 -7.79 23.07
N VAL A 31 -5.42 -7.96 21.76
CA VAL A 31 -6.71 -7.92 21.03
C VAL A 31 -7.17 -9.31 20.66
N ARG A 32 -6.27 -10.13 20.11
CA ARG A 32 -6.63 -11.47 19.60
C ARG A 32 -5.43 -12.38 19.45
N GLU A 33 -5.71 -13.68 19.39
CA GLU A 33 -4.75 -14.72 19.04
C GLU A 33 -4.89 -15.09 17.56
N VAL A 34 -3.78 -15.28 16.87
CA VAL A 34 -3.74 -15.58 15.43
C VAL A 34 -2.91 -16.84 15.20
N ARG A 35 -3.37 -17.75 14.36
CA ARG A 35 -2.60 -18.93 13.97
C ARG A 35 -1.41 -18.53 13.11
N GLU A 36 -0.27 -19.16 13.33
CA GLU A 36 0.92 -19.03 12.51
C GLU A 36 1.07 -20.23 11.57
N ALA A 37 1.13 -19.99 10.27
CA ALA A 37 1.29 -21.04 9.27
C ALA A 37 2.75 -21.53 9.23
N ASP A 38 2.92 -22.82 9.40
CA ASP A 38 4.14 -23.52 9.06
C ASP A 38 4.20 -23.88 7.56
N ARG A 39 5.27 -24.56 7.15
CA ARG A 39 5.44 -25.00 5.75
C ARG A 39 4.31 -25.91 5.28
N ALA A 40 3.76 -26.76 6.14
CA ALA A 40 2.68 -27.69 5.76
C ALA A 40 1.36 -26.96 5.54
N VAL A 41 1.04 -25.96 6.34
CA VAL A 41 -0.14 -25.11 6.15
C VAL A 41 -0.03 -24.30 4.86
N VAL A 42 1.15 -23.71 4.58
CA VAL A 42 1.39 -22.98 3.32
C VAL A 42 1.28 -23.91 2.12
N ASP A 43 1.85 -25.12 2.17
CA ASP A 43 1.74 -26.12 1.10
C ASP A 43 0.28 -26.47 0.79
N ARG A 44 -0.54 -26.68 1.82
CA ARG A 44 -1.99 -26.91 1.62
C ARG A 44 -2.70 -25.74 0.99
N ALA A 45 -2.38 -24.50 1.38
CA ALA A 45 -2.99 -23.32 0.79
C ALA A 45 -2.63 -23.19 -0.69
N VAL A 46 -1.38 -23.41 -1.06
CA VAL A 46 -0.92 -23.39 -2.45
C VAL A 46 -1.53 -24.55 -3.25
N THR A 47 -1.63 -25.74 -2.65
CA THR A 47 -2.27 -26.90 -3.28
C THR A 47 -3.74 -26.64 -3.55
N ALA A 48 -4.49 -26.06 -2.59
CA ALA A 48 -5.89 -25.68 -2.78
C ALA A 48 -6.05 -24.62 -3.89
N ALA A 49 -5.16 -23.61 -3.90
CA ALA A 49 -5.14 -22.59 -4.96
C ALA A 49 -4.89 -23.22 -6.34
N ARG A 50 -3.92 -24.14 -6.44
CA ARG A 50 -3.58 -24.84 -7.69
C ARG A 50 -4.74 -25.71 -8.18
N ALA A 51 -5.44 -26.41 -7.29
CA ALA A 51 -6.59 -27.22 -7.64
C ALA A 51 -7.76 -26.40 -8.21
N ALA A 52 -7.97 -25.19 -7.66
CA ALA A 52 -9.04 -24.29 -8.13
C ALA A 52 -8.72 -23.59 -9.46
N LEU A 53 -7.44 -23.43 -9.80
CA LEU A 53 -6.97 -22.59 -10.90
C LEU A 53 -7.62 -22.92 -12.25
N THR A 54 -7.64 -24.20 -12.63
CA THR A 54 -8.16 -24.61 -13.95
C THR A 54 -9.63 -24.23 -14.12
N GLY A 55 -10.47 -24.48 -13.11
CA GLY A 55 -11.89 -24.13 -13.15
C GLY A 55 -12.12 -22.62 -13.14
N TRP A 56 -11.34 -21.89 -12.34
CA TRP A 56 -11.43 -20.43 -12.26
C TRP A 56 -10.96 -19.74 -13.54
N ALA A 57 -9.80 -20.15 -14.09
CA ALA A 57 -9.25 -19.60 -15.32
C ALA A 57 -10.12 -19.89 -16.55
N ALA A 58 -10.86 -21.00 -16.55
CA ALA A 58 -11.78 -21.37 -17.63
C ALA A 58 -13.04 -20.48 -17.69
N LEU A 59 -13.36 -19.76 -16.61
CA LEU A 59 -14.50 -18.82 -16.65
C LEU A 59 -14.17 -17.68 -17.63
N PRO A 60 -15.14 -17.23 -18.44
CA PRO A 60 -14.94 -16.01 -19.23
C PRO A 60 -14.72 -14.80 -18.32
N VAL A 61 -14.05 -13.76 -18.83
CA VAL A 61 -13.78 -12.51 -18.09
C VAL A 61 -15.05 -11.95 -17.47
N ALA A 62 -16.17 -11.94 -18.21
CA ALA A 62 -17.47 -11.48 -17.69
C ALA A 62 -17.95 -12.27 -16.47
N GLY A 63 -17.69 -13.58 -16.43
CA GLY A 63 -18.01 -14.44 -15.29
C GLY A 63 -17.17 -14.11 -14.06
N ARG A 64 -15.85 -13.92 -14.24
CA ARG A 64 -14.95 -13.48 -13.15
C ARG A 64 -15.29 -12.06 -12.67
N ALA A 65 -15.61 -11.15 -13.60
CA ALA A 65 -16.05 -9.79 -13.28
C ALA A 65 -17.37 -9.78 -12.46
N ALA A 66 -18.29 -10.71 -12.73
CA ALA A 66 -19.49 -10.87 -11.92
C ALA A 66 -19.17 -11.28 -10.48
N TRP A 67 -18.19 -12.16 -10.26
CA TRP A 67 -17.68 -12.49 -8.92
C TRP A 67 -17.08 -11.30 -8.21
N MET A 68 -16.31 -10.44 -8.90
CA MET A 68 -15.76 -9.21 -8.31
C MET A 68 -16.86 -8.26 -7.84
N ARG A 69 -17.95 -8.12 -8.61
CA ARG A 69 -19.10 -7.30 -8.19
C ARG A 69 -19.80 -7.90 -6.98
N ARG A 70 -20.01 -9.22 -6.93
CA ARG A 70 -20.60 -9.90 -5.77
C ARG A 70 -19.74 -9.74 -4.51
N LEU A 71 -18.41 -9.81 -4.63
CA LEU A 71 -17.51 -9.50 -3.51
C LEU A 71 -17.68 -8.06 -3.04
N ALA A 72 -17.74 -7.10 -3.97
CA ALA A 72 -17.93 -5.69 -3.62
C ALA A 72 -19.27 -5.43 -2.91
N ASP A 73 -20.36 -6.06 -3.39
CA ASP A 73 -21.69 -5.94 -2.78
C ASP A 73 -21.68 -6.53 -1.36
N ALA A 74 -21.11 -7.72 -1.18
CA ALA A 74 -21.01 -8.37 0.12
C ALA A 74 -20.08 -7.65 1.11
N ILE A 75 -19.03 -6.96 0.63
CA ILE A 75 -18.22 -6.05 1.44
C ILE A 75 -19.08 -4.89 1.97
N GLU A 76 -19.95 -4.33 1.15
CA GLU A 76 -20.86 -3.27 1.59
C GLU A 76 -21.92 -3.78 2.57
N GLU A 77 -22.41 -5.00 2.42
CA GLU A 77 -23.32 -5.64 3.38
C GLU A 77 -22.65 -5.89 4.75
N ARG A 78 -21.35 -6.24 4.76
CA ARG A 78 -20.56 -6.48 5.97
C ARG A 78 -19.68 -5.28 6.36
N PHE A 79 -20.09 -4.08 5.96
CA PHE A 79 -19.32 -2.84 6.12
C PHE A 79 -18.89 -2.57 7.56
N GLU A 80 -19.81 -2.68 8.52
CA GLU A 80 -19.52 -2.40 9.93
C GLU A 80 -18.55 -3.40 10.56
N ASP A 81 -18.62 -4.68 10.16
CA ASP A 81 -17.69 -5.70 10.64
C ASP A 81 -16.27 -5.43 10.15
N LEU A 82 -16.14 -5.00 8.89
CA LEU A 82 -14.85 -4.62 8.31
C LEU A 82 -14.28 -3.36 8.97
N VAL A 83 -15.11 -2.34 9.20
CA VAL A 83 -14.70 -1.14 9.96
C VAL A 83 -14.22 -1.51 11.34
N ALA A 84 -14.97 -2.33 12.07
CA ALA A 84 -14.61 -2.75 13.43
C ALA A 84 -13.29 -3.55 13.43
N ALA A 85 -13.09 -4.46 12.46
CA ALA A 85 -11.87 -5.25 12.34
C ALA A 85 -10.65 -4.36 12.01
N GLU A 86 -10.81 -3.41 11.08
CA GLU A 86 -9.74 -2.51 10.66
C GLU A 86 -9.26 -1.61 11.79
N ILE A 87 -10.19 -1.01 12.55
CA ILE A 87 -9.83 -0.12 13.66
C ILE A 87 -9.25 -0.86 14.85
N ALA A 88 -9.72 -2.07 15.14
CA ALA A 88 -9.22 -2.88 16.25
C ALA A 88 -7.74 -3.25 16.08
N ASP A 89 -7.31 -3.52 14.84
CA ASP A 89 -5.93 -3.89 14.56
C ASP A 89 -5.02 -2.66 14.36
N THR A 90 -5.54 -1.54 13.88
CA THR A 90 -4.71 -0.39 13.46
C THR A 90 -4.77 0.81 14.40
N GLY A 91 -5.77 0.90 15.26
CA GLY A 91 -6.00 2.08 16.09
C GLY A 91 -6.37 3.35 15.32
N LYS A 92 -6.63 3.27 14.00
CA LYS A 92 -7.02 4.41 13.17
C LYS A 92 -8.42 4.92 13.51
N SER A 93 -8.73 6.16 13.11
CA SER A 93 -10.05 6.72 13.36
C SER A 93 -11.15 5.98 12.60
N VAL A 94 -12.32 5.83 13.22
CA VAL A 94 -13.53 5.31 12.56
C VAL A 94 -13.86 6.13 11.30
N ALA A 95 -13.64 7.45 11.34
CA ALA A 95 -13.87 8.31 10.18
C ALA A 95 -13.02 7.90 8.97
N GLN A 96 -11.73 7.60 9.15
CA GLN A 96 -10.85 7.15 8.07
C GLN A 96 -11.28 5.77 7.54
N ALA A 97 -11.52 4.80 8.42
CA ALA A 97 -11.94 3.46 8.00
C ALA A 97 -13.26 3.51 7.21
N ARG A 98 -14.23 4.34 7.64
CA ARG A 98 -15.54 4.48 7.00
C ARG A 98 -15.54 5.28 5.69
N THR A 99 -14.66 6.25 5.54
CA THR A 99 -14.68 7.14 4.36
C THR A 99 -13.64 6.80 3.31
N LEU A 100 -12.60 6.06 3.68
CA LEU A 100 -11.50 5.73 2.79
C LEU A 100 -11.28 4.21 2.67
N ASP A 101 -10.91 3.54 3.76
CA ASP A 101 -10.29 2.21 3.67
C ASP A 101 -11.27 1.15 3.19
N ILE A 102 -12.43 1.04 3.81
CA ILE A 102 -13.43 0.01 3.48
C ILE A 102 -14.18 0.32 2.18
N PRO A 103 -14.68 1.57 1.93
CA PRO A 103 -15.30 1.90 0.65
C PRO A 103 -14.36 1.71 -0.54
N ARG A 104 -13.06 2.01 -0.35
CA ARG A 104 -12.04 1.80 -1.38
C ARG A 104 -11.85 0.30 -1.68
N GLY A 105 -11.96 -0.55 -0.68
CA GLY A 105 -11.89 -2.01 -0.87
C GLY A 105 -12.98 -2.53 -1.81
N ALA A 106 -14.23 -2.14 -1.61
CA ALA A 106 -15.33 -2.46 -2.51
C ALA A 106 -15.14 -1.86 -3.91
N ALA A 107 -14.73 -0.57 -3.96
CA ALA A 107 -14.47 0.12 -5.22
C ALA A 107 -13.33 -0.53 -6.04
N ASN A 108 -12.31 -1.09 -5.39
CA ASN A 108 -11.23 -1.82 -6.07
C ASN A 108 -11.78 -3.00 -6.86
N PHE A 109 -12.61 -3.84 -6.26
CA PHE A 109 -13.21 -4.98 -6.96
C PHE A 109 -14.12 -4.54 -8.12
N ARG A 110 -14.95 -3.51 -7.95
CA ARG A 110 -15.81 -2.98 -9.02
C ARG A 110 -14.99 -2.41 -10.17
N SER A 111 -13.99 -1.59 -9.86
CA SER A 111 -13.15 -0.94 -10.88
C SER A 111 -12.41 -1.98 -11.72
N PHE A 112 -11.82 -3.01 -11.12
CA PHE A 112 -11.12 -4.04 -11.89
C PHE A 112 -12.08 -4.96 -12.66
N ALA A 113 -13.32 -5.16 -12.20
CA ALA A 113 -14.36 -5.83 -12.99
C ALA A 113 -14.69 -5.06 -14.29
N GLU A 114 -14.71 -3.74 -14.23
CA GLU A 114 -14.96 -2.86 -15.37
C GLU A 114 -13.76 -2.76 -16.30
N ILE A 115 -12.55 -2.57 -15.74
CA ILE A 115 -11.32 -2.46 -16.52
C ILE A 115 -11.05 -3.77 -17.29
N ALA A 116 -11.21 -4.92 -16.65
CA ALA A 116 -10.98 -6.21 -17.30
C ALA A 116 -11.93 -6.47 -18.47
N ALA A 117 -13.16 -6.00 -18.39
CA ALA A 117 -14.14 -6.14 -19.48
C ALA A 117 -13.77 -5.30 -20.72
N GLN A 118 -12.92 -4.27 -20.56
CA GLN A 118 -12.51 -3.36 -21.62
C GLN A 118 -11.03 -3.51 -21.99
N HIS A 119 -10.32 -4.49 -21.42
CA HIS A 119 -8.90 -4.69 -21.68
C HIS A 119 -8.71 -5.14 -23.13
N PRO A 120 -7.93 -4.40 -23.96
CA PRO A 120 -7.82 -4.70 -25.39
C PRO A 120 -6.95 -5.95 -25.63
N GLU A 121 -7.34 -6.72 -26.64
CA GLU A 121 -6.51 -7.74 -27.28
C GLU A 121 -6.16 -7.26 -28.70
N ASN A 122 -4.98 -7.62 -29.18
CA ASN A 122 -4.48 -7.15 -30.47
C ASN A 122 -4.59 -8.23 -31.53
N ALA A 123 -4.96 -7.84 -32.76
CA ALA A 123 -4.90 -8.68 -33.95
C ALA A 123 -4.13 -7.95 -35.06
N PHE A 124 -3.24 -8.67 -35.72
CA PHE A 124 -2.38 -8.16 -36.79
C PHE A 124 -2.60 -9.00 -38.04
N HIS A 125 -2.91 -8.34 -39.15
CA HIS A 125 -3.12 -8.96 -40.44
C HIS A 125 -1.95 -8.69 -41.37
N LEU A 126 -1.40 -9.75 -41.96
CA LEU A 126 -0.59 -9.71 -43.17
C LEU A 126 -1.39 -10.38 -44.29
N THR A 127 -0.90 -10.34 -45.52
CA THR A 127 -1.64 -10.82 -46.70
C THR A 127 -2.15 -12.27 -46.53
N ASP A 128 -1.34 -13.14 -45.96
CA ASP A 128 -1.61 -14.57 -45.79
C ASP A 128 -1.42 -15.06 -44.34
N VAL A 129 -1.40 -14.14 -43.39
CA VAL A 129 -1.15 -14.46 -41.97
C VAL A 129 -2.05 -13.62 -41.07
N LEU A 130 -2.70 -14.27 -40.13
CA LEU A 130 -3.37 -13.65 -38.98
C LEU A 130 -2.55 -13.94 -37.73
N SER A 131 -2.11 -12.90 -37.03
CA SER A 131 -1.54 -13.02 -35.68
C SER A 131 -2.45 -12.30 -34.68
N TYR A 132 -2.74 -12.96 -33.56
CA TYR A 132 -3.51 -12.33 -32.48
C TYR A 132 -2.95 -12.74 -31.12
N THR A 133 -3.23 -11.91 -30.11
CA THR A 133 -2.82 -12.19 -28.74
C THR A 133 -3.99 -12.68 -27.90
N VAL A 134 -3.72 -13.64 -27.03
CA VAL A 134 -4.63 -14.05 -25.95
C VAL A 134 -3.88 -13.92 -24.62
N ARG A 135 -4.57 -13.44 -23.58
CA ARG A 135 -3.99 -13.33 -22.25
C ARG A 135 -4.32 -14.56 -21.41
N ARG A 136 -3.32 -15.05 -20.71
CA ARG A 136 -3.43 -16.18 -19.78
C ARG A 136 -3.07 -15.74 -18.39
N PRO A 137 -3.76 -16.21 -17.32
CA PRO A 137 -3.35 -15.93 -15.96
C PRO A 137 -1.95 -16.49 -15.68
N LEU A 138 -1.20 -15.87 -14.79
CA LEU A 138 0.10 -16.36 -14.33
C LEU A 138 -0.04 -17.71 -13.61
N GLY A 139 -1.10 -17.88 -12.81
CA GLY A 139 -1.33 -19.09 -12.04
C GLY A 139 -1.73 -18.82 -10.60
N VAL A 140 -0.97 -19.40 -9.65
CA VAL A 140 -1.11 -19.12 -8.21
C VAL A 140 -0.25 -17.93 -7.83
N VAL A 141 -0.89 -16.87 -7.32
CA VAL A 141 -0.21 -15.63 -6.93
C VAL A 141 -0.11 -15.52 -5.41
N ALA A 142 1.10 -15.32 -4.90
CA ALA A 142 1.33 -14.89 -3.53
C ALA A 142 1.06 -13.40 -3.39
N VAL A 143 0.12 -13.03 -2.52
CA VAL A 143 -0.25 -11.64 -2.22
C VAL A 143 0.17 -11.32 -0.80
N ILE A 144 1.22 -10.51 -0.64
CA ILE A 144 1.77 -10.16 0.67
C ILE A 144 1.54 -8.66 0.89
N VAL A 145 0.77 -8.32 1.94
CA VAL A 145 0.29 -6.96 2.18
C VAL A 145 0.70 -6.42 3.55
N PRO A 146 0.94 -5.09 3.65
CA PRO A 146 1.37 -4.44 4.87
C PRO A 146 0.20 -4.11 5.80
N TRP A 147 0.54 -3.53 6.95
CA TRP A 147 -0.36 -3.20 8.05
C TRP A 147 -0.98 -1.79 8.00
N ASN A 148 -0.46 -0.88 7.18
CA ASN A 148 -0.85 0.54 7.27
C ASN A 148 -2.23 0.85 6.67
N LEU A 149 -2.59 0.19 5.58
CA LEU A 149 -3.91 0.25 4.93
C LEU A 149 -4.34 -1.17 4.55
N PRO A 150 -4.56 -2.06 5.54
CA PRO A 150 -4.62 -3.51 5.33
C PRO A 150 -5.65 -3.93 4.29
N PHE A 151 -6.92 -3.55 4.50
CA PHE A 151 -8.02 -3.92 3.62
C PHE A 151 -7.90 -3.28 2.23
N LEU A 152 -7.58 -1.99 2.20
CA LEU A 152 -7.44 -1.24 0.95
C LEU A 152 -6.35 -1.85 0.05
N LEU A 153 -5.15 -2.12 0.60
CA LEU A 153 -4.02 -2.63 -0.17
C LEU A 153 -4.19 -4.11 -0.55
N ALA A 154 -4.83 -4.91 0.29
CA ALA A 154 -5.16 -6.28 -0.06
C ALA A 154 -6.11 -6.33 -1.26
N THR A 155 -7.24 -5.63 -1.20
CA THR A 155 -8.23 -5.62 -2.28
C THR A 155 -7.72 -4.98 -3.57
N TRP A 156 -6.78 -4.04 -3.47
CA TRP A 156 -6.08 -3.43 -4.61
C TRP A 156 -5.28 -4.45 -5.43
N LYS A 157 -4.74 -5.48 -4.78
CA LYS A 157 -4.01 -6.59 -5.43
C LYS A 157 -4.93 -7.76 -5.78
N LEU A 158 -5.91 -8.07 -4.93
CA LEU A 158 -6.84 -9.18 -5.13
C LEU A 158 -7.76 -8.96 -6.33
N GLY A 159 -8.30 -7.75 -6.50
CA GLY A 159 -9.22 -7.43 -7.60
C GLY A 159 -8.66 -7.80 -8.97
N PRO A 160 -7.51 -7.24 -9.38
CA PRO A 160 -6.91 -7.54 -10.68
C PRO A 160 -6.38 -8.98 -10.79
N ALA A 161 -5.80 -9.55 -9.72
CA ALA A 161 -5.31 -10.93 -9.73
C ALA A 161 -6.44 -11.92 -10.04
N LEU A 162 -7.55 -11.81 -9.32
CA LEU A 162 -8.70 -12.72 -9.47
C LEU A 162 -9.42 -12.53 -10.80
N VAL A 163 -9.67 -11.29 -11.23
CA VAL A 163 -10.37 -11.04 -12.50
C VAL A 163 -9.54 -11.45 -13.71
N ALA A 164 -8.19 -11.38 -13.62
CA ALA A 164 -7.30 -11.91 -14.66
C ALA A 164 -7.34 -13.45 -14.76
N GLY A 165 -7.88 -14.14 -13.74
CA GLY A 165 -8.06 -15.59 -13.74
C GLY A 165 -7.07 -16.34 -12.86
N ASN A 166 -6.27 -15.65 -12.06
CA ASN A 166 -5.39 -16.27 -11.08
C ASN A 166 -6.15 -16.73 -9.84
N THR A 167 -5.57 -17.67 -9.13
CA THR A 167 -5.94 -17.98 -7.74
C THR A 167 -4.89 -17.39 -6.80
N VAL A 168 -5.27 -17.11 -5.56
CA VAL A 168 -4.41 -16.35 -4.66
C VAL A 168 -4.21 -17.03 -3.31
N VAL A 169 -3.00 -16.87 -2.76
CA VAL A 169 -2.71 -17.11 -1.35
C VAL A 169 -2.26 -15.78 -0.75
N VAL A 170 -3.05 -15.25 0.18
CA VAL A 170 -2.82 -13.96 0.81
C VAL A 170 -2.12 -14.15 2.15
N LYS A 171 -1.05 -13.39 2.39
CA LYS A 171 -0.47 -13.21 3.72
C LYS A 171 -0.67 -11.74 4.14
N PRO A 172 -1.67 -11.45 4.99
CA PRO A 172 -1.76 -10.14 5.62
C PRO A 172 -0.60 -9.92 6.59
N SER A 173 -0.35 -8.67 6.98
CA SER A 173 0.60 -8.41 8.06
C SER A 173 0.16 -9.09 9.35
N GLU A 174 1.13 -9.54 10.13
CA GLU A 174 0.95 -10.09 11.47
C GLU A 174 0.25 -9.11 12.44
N HIS A 175 0.38 -7.81 12.21
CA HIS A 175 -0.27 -6.77 13.01
C HIS A 175 -1.75 -6.59 12.68
N THR A 176 -2.20 -6.93 11.45
CA THR A 176 -3.53 -6.54 10.94
C THR A 176 -4.24 -7.66 10.19
N PRO A 177 -4.50 -8.81 10.84
CA PRO A 177 -5.15 -9.95 10.21
C PRO A 177 -6.67 -9.81 10.10
N GLY A 178 -7.30 -8.95 10.90
CA GLY A 178 -8.74 -8.95 11.15
C GLY A 178 -9.59 -8.67 9.92
N SER A 179 -9.29 -7.64 9.15
CA SER A 179 -10.09 -7.31 7.96
C SER A 179 -9.97 -8.37 6.86
N MET A 180 -8.83 -9.08 6.77
CA MET A 180 -8.67 -10.20 5.86
C MET A 180 -9.43 -11.45 6.32
N ALA A 181 -9.53 -11.68 7.63
CA ALA A 181 -10.38 -12.76 8.17
C ALA A 181 -11.86 -12.52 7.81
N VAL A 182 -12.35 -11.28 7.98
CA VAL A 182 -13.72 -10.93 7.57
C VAL A 182 -13.92 -11.09 6.06
N LEU A 183 -12.94 -10.71 5.22
CA LEU A 183 -13.03 -10.92 3.76
C LEU A 183 -13.10 -12.42 3.40
N ALA A 184 -12.37 -13.26 4.12
CA ALA A 184 -12.44 -14.71 3.93
C ALA A 184 -13.83 -15.27 4.27
N GLU A 185 -14.46 -14.81 5.36
CA GLU A 185 -15.86 -15.14 5.69
C GLU A 185 -16.84 -14.67 4.61
N ILE A 186 -16.66 -13.43 4.13
CA ILE A 186 -17.45 -12.88 3.01
C ILE A 186 -17.32 -13.77 1.78
N ALA A 187 -16.11 -14.16 1.39
CA ALA A 187 -15.87 -15.02 0.25
C ALA A 187 -16.58 -16.39 0.38
N ALA A 188 -16.53 -16.97 1.58
CA ALA A 188 -17.25 -18.21 1.88
C ALA A 188 -18.78 -18.02 1.80
N SER A 189 -19.32 -16.94 2.38
CA SER A 189 -20.75 -16.68 2.45
C SER A 189 -21.41 -16.50 1.09
N ILE A 190 -20.71 -15.88 0.13
CA ILE A 190 -21.19 -15.73 -1.24
C ILE A 190 -20.95 -16.97 -2.12
N GLY A 191 -20.28 -18.00 -1.58
CA GLY A 191 -19.96 -19.24 -2.30
C GLY A 191 -18.88 -19.05 -3.37
N LEU A 192 -17.87 -18.20 -3.13
CA LEU A 192 -16.69 -18.12 -4.01
C LEU A 192 -16.08 -19.52 -4.13
N PRO A 193 -15.74 -20.00 -5.35
CA PRO A 193 -15.25 -21.37 -5.51
C PRO A 193 -14.08 -21.66 -4.56
N PRO A 194 -14.13 -22.78 -3.80
CA PRO A 194 -13.10 -23.17 -2.85
C PRO A 194 -11.70 -23.17 -3.47
N GLY A 195 -10.73 -22.52 -2.79
CA GLY A 195 -9.35 -22.42 -3.25
C GLY A 195 -9.04 -21.23 -4.16
N VAL A 196 -10.03 -20.48 -4.65
CA VAL A 196 -9.79 -19.24 -5.43
C VAL A 196 -9.13 -18.18 -4.58
N LEU A 197 -9.57 -18.03 -3.34
CA LEU A 197 -8.98 -17.18 -2.30
C LEU A 197 -8.57 -18.04 -1.11
N ASN A 198 -7.31 -17.93 -0.69
CA ASN A 198 -6.80 -18.56 0.52
C ASN A 198 -6.07 -17.49 1.34
N VAL A 199 -6.12 -17.60 2.67
CA VAL A 199 -5.44 -16.69 3.61
C VAL A 199 -4.61 -17.50 4.59
N VAL A 200 -3.33 -17.18 4.67
CA VAL A 200 -2.41 -17.74 5.67
C VAL A 200 -1.83 -16.61 6.50
N HIS A 201 -1.75 -16.79 7.80
CA HIS A 201 -1.19 -15.81 8.73
C HIS A 201 0.19 -16.24 9.21
N GLY A 202 0.98 -15.28 9.68
CA GLY A 202 2.34 -15.48 10.17
C GLY A 202 3.25 -14.31 9.82
N PHE A 203 4.51 -14.46 10.15
CA PHE A 203 5.54 -13.45 9.98
C PHE A 203 6.19 -13.50 8.57
N GLY A 204 7.27 -12.71 8.38
CA GLY A 204 8.06 -12.68 7.15
C GLY A 204 9.09 -13.80 7.09
N ALA A 205 10.33 -13.48 7.49
CA ALA A 205 11.46 -14.41 7.49
C ALA A 205 11.27 -15.57 8.48
N GLY A 206 11.60 -16.78 8.06
CA GLY A 206 11.46 -18.02 8.86
C GLY A 206 10.01 -18.45 9.09
N SER A 207 9.02 -17.83 8.47
CA SER A 207 7.60 -18.06 8.68
C SER A 207 6.82 -18.01 7.36
N ALA A 208 5.51 -17.87 7.42
CA ALA A 208 4.56 -17.93 6.31
C ALA A 208 4.99 -17.10 5.06
N GLY A 209 5.54 -15.90 5.26
CA GLY A 209 5.97 -15.03 4.17
C GLY A 209 7.08 -15.65 3.33
N GLU A 210 8.15 -16.11 3.96
CA GLU A 210 9.27 -16.77 3.28
C GLU A 210 8.81 -18.08 2.65
N PHE A 211 8.06 -18.92 3.40
CA PHE A 211 7.58 -20.20 2.89
C PHE A 211 6.72 -20.04 1.65
N LEU A 212 5.88 -19.01 1.60
CA LEU A 212 5.03 -18.72 0.45
C LEU A 212 5.83 -18.22 -0.76
N VAL A 213 6.80 -17.33 -0.56
CA VAL A 213 7.66 -16.78 -1.62
C VAL A 213 8.51 -17.89 -2.28
N GLU A 214 9.10 -18.77 -1.47
CA GLU A 214 9.95 -19.86 -1.91
C GLU A 214 9.18 -21.02 -2.53
N HIS A 215 7.86 -21.12 -2.26
CA HIS A 215 7.06 -22.29 -2.62
C HIS A 215 7.08 -22.56 -4.13
N PRO A 216 7.42 -23.79 -4.59
CA PRO A 216 7.55 -24.10 -6.02
C PRO A 216 6.23 -24.00 -6.79
N GLY A 217 5.09 -24.14 -6.11
CA GLY A 217 3.75 -24.03 -6.67
C GLY A 217 3.20 -22.60 -6.74
N VAL A 218 3.97 -21.59 -6.31
CA VAL A 218 3.65 -20.17 -6.50
C VAL A 218 4.29 -19.67 -7.78
N ASP A 219 3.50 -19.10 -8.68
CA ASP A 219 3.93 -18.66 -10.00
C ASP A 219 4.37 -17.19 -10.04
N ALA A 220 3.80 -16.34 -9.19
CA ALA A 220 4.15 -14.91 -9.11
C ALA A 220 3.99 -14.38 -7.68
N VAL A 221 4.69 -13.28 -7.37
CA VAL A 221 4.63 -12.63 -6.06
C VAL A 221 4.29 -11.15 -6.25
N THR A 222 3.26 -10.67 -5.55
CA THR A 222 2.99 -9.24 -5.40
C THR A 222 3.17 -8.86 -3.93
N PHE A 223 3.94 -7.81 -3.70
CA PHE A 223 4.32 -7.38 -2.36
C PHE A 223 4.20 -5.87 -2.21
N THR A 224 3.65 -5.43 -1.08
CA THR A 224 3.75 -4.05 -0.62
C THR A 224 4.37 -4.06 0.77
N GLY A 225 5.42 -3.26 0.97
CA GLY A 225 6.10 -3.15 2.26
C GLY A 225 7.45 -2.45 2.18
N GLU A 226 8.34 -2.78 3.08
CA GLU A 226 9.66 -2.16 3.19
C GLU A 226 10.61 -2.59 2.06
N SER A 227 11.45 -1.68 1.55
CA SER A 227 12.38 -1.94 0.44
C SER A 227 13.38 -3.07 0.74
N ARG A 228 13.81 -3.21 2.00
CA ARG A 228 14.68 -4.30 2.45
C ARG A 228 14.01 -5.67 2.26
N THR A 229 12.73 -5.78 2.61
CA THR A 229 11.95 -7.01 2.42
C THR A 229 11.73 -7.29 0.93
N GLY A 230 11.41 -6.26 0.12
CA GLY A 230 11.33 -6.40 -1.34
C GLY A 230 12.62 -6.96 -1.95
N SER A 231 13.78 -6.47 -1.51
CA SER A 231 15.09 -7.00 -1.93
C SER A 231 15.29 -8.47 -1.53
N ALA A 232 14.86 -8.86 -0.33
CA ALA A 232 14.93 -10.26 0.11
C ALA A 232 14.03 -11.17 -0.75
N ILE A 233 12.80 -10.74 -1.02
CA ILE A 233 11.86 -11.46 -1.90
C ILE A 233 12.45 -11.60 -3.31
N MET A 234 13.02 -10.53 -3.88
CA MET A 234 13.64 -10.55 -5.21
C MET A 234 14.75 -11.62 -5.29
N LYS A 235 15.58 -11.72 -4.25
CA LYS A 235 16.63 -12.75 -4.18
C LYS A 235 16.05 -14.17 -4.11
N ALA A 236 14.99 -14.36 -3.31
CA ALA A 236 14.36 -15.66 -3.11
C ALA A 236 13.66 -16.20 -4.39
N VAL A 237 13.12 -15.31 -5.23
CA VAL A 237 12.42 -15.70 -6.46
C VAL A 237 13.32 -15.83 -7.68
N ALA A 238 14.58 -15.37 -7.61
CA ALA A 238 15.47 -15.23 -8.76
C ALA A 238 15.74 -16.57 -9.46
N ASP A 239 16.01 -17.65 -8.71
CA ASP A 239 16.33 -18.96 -9.27
C ASP A 239 15.17 -19.60 -10.07
N ARG A 240 13.95 -19.15 -9.83
CA ARG A 240 12.75 -19.62 -10.52
C ARG A 240 12.18 -18.61 -11.51
N VAL A 241 12.82 -17.44 -11.64
CA VAL A 241 12.41 -16.34 -12.53
C VAL A 241 10.93 -15.98 -12.35
N LYS A 242 10.44 -16.02 -11.11
CA LYS A 242 9.02 -15.67 -10.84
C LYS A 242 8.78 -14.18 -11.11
N PRO A 243 7.70 -13.80 -11.83
CA PRO A 243 7.27 -12.42 -11.94
C PRO A 243 7.01 -11.79 -10.57
N VAL A 244 7.43 -10.53 -10.41
CA VAL A 244 7.21 -9.75 -9.19
C VAL A 244 6.61 -8.39 -9.49
N SER A 245 5.71 -7.91 -8.63
CA SER A 245 5.24 -6.54 -8.58
C SER A 245 5.45 -6.02 -7.16
N PHE A 246 6.22 -4.94 -7.03
CA PHE A 246 6.60 -4.38 -5.74
C PHE A 246 6.17 -2.94 -5.61
N GLU A 247 5.43 -2.65 -4.55
CA GLU A 247 5.17 -1.32 -4.03
C GLU A 247 5.94 -1.17 -2.71
N LEU A 248 6.94 -0.31 -2.70
CA LEU A 248 7.89 -0.23 -1.59
C LEU A 248 7.87 1.15 -0.95
N GLY A 249 8.83 1.40 -0.06
CA GLY A 249 8.94 2.64 0.68
C GLY A 249 9.23 3.87 -0.18
N GLY A 250 9.19 5.02 0.44
CA GLY A 250 9.49 6.31 -0.18
C GLY A 250 10.14 7.29 0.79
N LYS A 251 10.89 8.24 0.25
CA LYS A 251 11.36 9.44 0.96
C LYS A 251 10.87 10.67 0.22
N ASN A 252 9.54 10.82 0.18
CA ASN A 252 8.86 11.71 -0.75
C ASN A 252 9.16 13.18 -0.46
N ALA A 253 9.32 13.95 -1.53
CA ALA A 253 9.59 15.38 -1.48
C ALA A 253 8.34 16.21 -1.75
N GLY A 254 8.19 17.33 -1.03
CA GLY A 254 7.24 18.39 -1.32
C GLY A 254 7.98 19.67 -1.64
N LEU A 255 7.65 20.30 -2.78
CA LEU A 255 8.25 21.55 -3.23
C LEU A 255 7.23 22.68 -3.11
N VAL A 256 7.55 23.72 -2.37
CA VAL A 256 6.69 24.91 -2.15
C VAL A 256 7.38 26.14 -2.73
N PHE A 257 6.85 26.66 -3.84
CA PHE A 257 7.34 27.87 -4.46
C PHE A 257 6.71 29.13 -3.85
N ALA A 258 7.40 30.28 -3.93
CA ALA A 258 6.95 31.53 -3.32
C ALA A 258 5.64 32.08 -3.95
N ASP A 259 5.27 31.63 -5.16
CA ASP A 259 4.02 31.98 -5.82
C ASP A 259 2.85 31.04 -5.48
N ALA A 260 3.06 30.07 -4.61
CA ALA A 260 1.99 29.16 -4.18
C ALA A 260 0.95 29.88 -3.33
N ASP A 261 -0.29 29.36 -3.34
CA ASP A 261 -1.23 29.64 -2.27
C ASP A 261 -0.72 28.97 -0.99
N LEU A 262 -0.19 29.77 -0.07
CA LEU A 262 0.44 29.26 1.15
C LEU A 262 -0.54 28.60 2.10
N ASP A 263 -1.79 29.03 2.16
CA ASP A 263 -2.80 28.40 3.00
C ASP A 263 -3.11 26.99 2.48
N ALA A 264 -3.31 26.84 1.17
CA ALA A 264 -3.51 25.55 0.53
C ALA A 264 -2.26 24.66 0.64
N ALA A 265 -1.07 25.21 0.47
CA ALA A 265 0.20 24.47 0.60
C ALA A 265 0.44 23.96 2.02
N VAL A 266 0.16 24.77 3.06
CA VAL A 266 0.28 24.34 4.46
C VAL A 266 -0.72 23.24 4.78
N GLU A 267 -2.02 23.41 4.47
CA GLU A 267 -3.03 22.39 4.75
C GLU A 267 -2.77 21.09 3.96
N GLY A 268 -2.34 21.21 2.70
CA GLY A 268 -1.95 20.06 1.90
C GLY A 268 -0.71 19.36 2.44
N SER A 269 0.26 20.09 2.98
CA SER A 269 1.45 19.54 3.62
C SER A 269 1.12 18.87 4.96
N VAL A 270 0.24 19.46 5.78
CA VAL A 270 -0.28 18.80 6.99
C VAL A 270 -0.89 17.45 6.65
N ARG A 271 -1.74 17.41 5.61
CA ARG A 271 -2.32 16.15 5.14
C ARG A 271 -1.26 15.18 4.64
N SER A 272 -0.33 15.62 3.82
CA SER A 272 0.68 14.73 3.22
C SER A 272 1.70 14.20 4.23
N VAL A 273 1.98 14.92 5.30
CA VAL A 273 2.93 14.50 6.34
C VAL A 273 2.26 13.63 7.40
N PHE A 274 1.07 14.00 7.87
CA PHE A 274 0.51 13.47 9.13
C PHE A 274 -0.67 12.51 8.95
N THR A 275 -1.20 12.34 7.72
CA THR A 275 -2.28 11.36 7.48
C THR A 275 -1.84 9.97 7.91
N ASN A 276 -2.75 9.23 8.58
CA ASN A 276 -2.50 7.90 9.11
C ASN A 276 -1.30 7.84 10.07
N GLY A 277 -1.04 8.94 10.82
CA GLY A 277 0.15 9.05 11.68
C GLY A 277 1.48 9.05 10.92
N GLY A 278 1.49 9.54 9.67
CA GLY A 278 2.67 9.48 8.80
C GLY A 278 2.96 8.09 8.22
N GLN A 279 2.09 7.12 8.46
CA GLN A 279 2.29 5.71 8.09
C GLN A 279 1.67 5.38 6.72
N VAL A 280 1.88 6.24 5.73
CA VAL A 280 1.52 5.99 4.33
C VAL A 280 2.75 6.16 3.46
N CYS A 281 3.00 5.20 2.58
CA CYS A 281 4.16 5.22 1.67
C CYS A 281 4.23 6.51 0.81
N LEU A 282 3.12 7.22 0.66
CA LEU A 282 3.00 8.49 -0.06
C LEU A 282 3.23 9.72 0.83
N CYS A 283 3.44 9.56 2.14
CA CYS A 283 3.66 10.69 3.04
C CYS A 283 4.92 11.47 2.67
N THR A 284 4.82 12.79 2.79
CA THR A 284 5.94 13.71 2.53
C THR A 284 6.79 13.79 3.78
N GLU A 285 8.04 13.33 3.71
CA GLU A 285 8.98 13.44 4.81
C GLU A 285 10.04 14.55 4.60
N ARG A 286 10.21 15.04 3.34
CA ARG A 286 11.12 16.11 2.97
C ARG A 286 10.35 17.26 2.33
N LEU A 287 10.33 18.42 2.98
CA LEU A 287 9.71 19.63 2.46
C LEU A 287 10.79 20.65 2.08
N TYR A 288 10.80 21.06 0.83
CA TYR A 288 11.68 22.11 0.31
C TYR A 288 10.83 23.33 -0.01
N VAL A 289 11.16 24.47 0.61
CA VAL A 289 10.36 25.69 0.56
C VAL A 289 11.20 26.83 0.02
N GLN A 290 10.71 27.57 -0.97
CA GLN A 290 11.46 28.68 -1.54
C GLN A 290 11.72 29.75 -0.48
N ARG A 291 12.97 30.23 -0.39
CA ARG A 291 13.50 31.07 0.69
C ARG A 291 12.60 32.24 1.09
N PRO A 292 12.00 33.03 0.16
CA PRO A 292 11.16 34.17 0.56
C PRO A 292 9.95 33.82 1.43
N VAL A 293 9.47 32.57 1.39
CA VAL A 293 8.30 32.11 2.16
C VAL A 293 8.64 31.01 3.18
N PHE A 294 9.92 30.68 3.32
CA PHE A 294 10.36 29.54 4.15
C PHE A 294 9.97 29.69 5.63
N GLU A 295 10.27 30.80 6.27
CA GLU A 295 9.94 31.00 7.69
C GLU A 295 8.43 31.02 7.91
N GLU A 296 7.70 31.76 7.10
CA GLU A 296 6.26 31.88 7.22
C GLU A 296 5.57 30.51 7.05
N PHE A 297 5.96 29.75 6.02
CA PHE A 297 5.45 28.41 5.79
C PHE A 297 5.76 27.46 6.94
N THR A 298 7.02 27.45 7.40
CA THR A 298 7.48 26.57 8.49
C THR A 298 6.75 26.84 9.79
N GLU A 299 6.60 28.12 10.18
CA GLU A 299 5.84 28.50 11.37
C GLU A 299 4.35 28.10 11.29
N ARG A 300 3.74 28.30 10.11
CA ARG A 300 2.35 27.89 9.90
C ARG A 300 2.20 26.36 9.97
N LEU A 301 3.10 25.61 9.35
CA LEU A 301 3.10 24.15 9.39
C LEU A 301 3.28 23.63 10.83
N ALA A 302 4.29 24.14 11.56
CA ALA A 302 4.55 23.77 12.94
C ALA A 302 3.34 24.07 13.85
N ARG A 303 2.72 25.24 13.69
CA ARG A 303 1.51 25.63 14.44
C ARG A 303 0.32 24.71 14.13
N ARG A 304 0.17 24.25 12.86
CA ARG A 304 -0.87 23.28 12.47
C ARG A 304 -0.58 21.90 13.01
N ALA A 305 0.69 21.44 12.97
CA ALA A 305 1.11 20.17 13.56
C ALA A 305 0.81 20.10 15.06
N GLY A 306 1.11 21.17 15.82
CA GLY A 306 0.81 21.25 17.25
C GLY A 306 -0.70 21.32 17.61
N ARG A 307 -1.57 21.47 16.62
CA ARG A 307 -3.03 21.44 16.80
C ARG A 307 -3.67 20.11 16.44
N LEU A 308 -2.90 19.16 15.92
CA LEU A 308 -3.38 17.81 15.65
C LEU A 308 -3.73 17.12 16.98
N ARG A 309 -4.86 16.42 17.00
CA ARG A 309 -5.45 15.91 18.26
C ARG A 309 -5.36 14.40 18.29
N PHE A 310 -4.78 13.90 19.34
CA PHE A 310 -4.85 12.49 19.68
C PHE A 310 -6.22 12.15 20.29
N GLY A 311 -6.77 11.02 19.89
CA GLY A 311 -8.03 10.52 20.42
C GLY A 311 -8.12 9.01 20.33
N ARG A 312 -9.22 8.45 20.82
CA ARG A 312 -9.58 7.06 20.54
C ARG A 312 -10.14 6.94 19.11
N PRO A 313 -10.16 5.76 18.51
CA PRO A 313 -10.73 5.57 17.17
C PRO A 313 -12.14 6.13 16.98
N THR A 314 -12.95 6.13 18.03
CA THR A 314 -14.34 6.64 18.04
C THR A 314 -14.47 8.15 18.31
N ASP A 315 -13.38 8.83 18.65
CA ASP A 315 -13.38 10.27 18.87
C ASP A 315 -13.46 10.99 17.51
N PRO A 316 -14.55 11.76 17.24
CA PRO A 316 -14.71 12.42 15.96
C PRO A 316 -13.70 13.56 15.71
N ASP A 317 -13.09 14.08 16.77
CA ASP A 317 -12.09 15.14 16.70
C ASP A 317 -10.64 14.60 16.60
N ALA A 318 -10.44 13.29 16.68
CA ALA A 318 -9.14 12.67 16.56
C ALA A 318 -8.60 12.82 15.13
N THR A 319 -7.43 13.42 15.02
CA THR A 319 -6.70 13.61 13.75
C THR A 319 -5.36 12.89 13.73
N MET A 320 -4.92 12.38 14.88
CA MET A 320 -3.70 11.59 15.04
C MET A 320 -4.02 10.23 15.63
N MET A 321 -3.29 9.23 15.16
CA MET A 321 -3.39 7.85 15.58
C MET A 321 -2.06 7.33 16.11
N PRO A 322 -2.02 6.19 16.82
CA PRO A 322 -0.77 5.57 17.27
C PRO A 322 0.04 5.00 16.10
N MET A 323 1.31 4.70 16.36
CA MET A 323 2.10 3.79 15.53
C MET A 323 1.56 2.38 15.66
N ILE A 324 1.80 1.54 14.65
CA ILE A 324 1.22 0.18 14.62
C ILE A 324 1.74 -0.73 15.75
N SER A 325 2.95 -0.53 16.22
CA SER A 325 3.58 -1.38 17.23
C SER A 325 4.58 -0.60 18.08
N ALA A 326 4.96 -1.17 19.23
CA ALA A 326 6.01 -0.64 20.08
C ALA A 326 7.35 -0.53 19.33
N GLU A 327 7.71 -1.57 18.56
CA GLU A 327 8.94 -1.58 17.76
C GLU A 327 8.96 -0.44 16.74
N HIS A 328 7.83 -0.20 16.05
CA HIS A 328 7.74 0.88 15.07
C HIS A 328 7.76 2.25 15.74
N ARG A 329 7.09 2.42 16.89
CA ARG A 329 7.19 3.64 17.70
C ARG A 329 8.65 3.93 18.08
N ASP A 330 9.35 2.92 18.58
CA ASP A 330 10.75 3.06 19.01
C ASP A 330 11.67 3.37 17.82
N LYS A 331 11.41 2.79 16.64
CA LYS A 331 12.07 3.19 15.38
C LYS A 331 11.88 4.69 15.12
N VAL A 332 10.65 5.20 15.14
CA VAL A 332 10.37 6.63 14.89
C VAL A 332 11.06 7.52 15.90
N LEU A 333 10.99 7.18 17.19
CA LEU A 333 11.66 7.94 18.26
C LEU A 333 13.17 7.94 18.10
N SER A 334 13.79 6.86 17.62
CA SER A 334 15.22 6.82 17.34
C SER A 334 15.67 7.86 16.30
N TYR A 335 14.80 8.20 15.34
CA TYR A 335 15.06 9.28 14.38
C TYR A 335 14.85 10.66 14.99
N TYR A 336 13.93 10.84 15.95
CA TYR A 336 13.80 12.09 16.70
C TYR A 336 15.07 12.36 17.52
N GLU A 337 15.57 11.34 18.20
CA GLU A 337 16.84 11.43 18.91
C GLU A 337 18.04 11.68 17.97
N LEU A 338 18.06 11.02 16.82
CA LEU A 338 19.10 11.25 15.81
C LEU A 338 19.10 12.69 15.32
N ALA A 339 17.91 13.22 14.98
CA ALA A 339 17.74 14.60 14.55
C ALA A 339 18.27 15.59 15.60
N ALA A 340 17.93 15.38 16.88
CA ALA A 340 18.42 16.22 17.97
C ALA A 340 19.95 16.14 18.12
N ARG A 341 20.54 14.94 18.00
CA ARG A 341 22.00 14.76 18.04
C ARG A 341 22.73 15.43 16.86
N GLU A 342 22.10 15.44 15.69
CA GLU A 342 22.63 16.09 14.48
C GLU A 342 22.38 17.60 14.45
N GLY A 343 21.74 18.15 15.48
CA GLY A 343 21.55 19.60 15.65
C GLY A 343 20.30 20.15 14.98
N ALA A 344 19.29 19.31 14.70
CA ALA A 344 18.01 19.79 14.21
C ALA A 344 17.35 20.77 15.17
N GLU A 345 16.73 21.81 14.63
CA GLU A 345 15.78 22.64 15.35
C GLU A 345 14.40 21.98 15.29
N ILE A 346 13.84 21.65 16.46
CA ILE A 346 12.50 21.08 16.57
C ILE A 346 11.51 22.24 16.62
N ARG A 347 10.73 22.41 15.53
CA ARG A 347 9.73 23.50 15.41
C ARG A 347 8.38 23.09 16.02
N ALA A 348 8.09 21.79 16.10
CA ALA A 348 6.94 21.20 16.77
C ALA A 348 7.19 19.73 17.12
N GLY A 349 6.58 19.23 18.19
CA GLY A 349 6.63 17.82 18.58
C GLY A 349 7.98 17.40 19.16
N GLY A 350 8.44 16.22 18.76
CA GLY A 350 9.74 15.64 19.14
C GLY A 350 9.69 14.68 20.32
N GLY A 351 8.51 14.33 20.83
CA GLY A 351 8.34 13.51 22.02
C GLY A 351 7.21 12.48 21.93
N VAL A 352 6.82 12.04 23.13
CA VAL A 352 5.71 11.13 23.37
C VAL A 352 4.64 11.88 24.15
N PRO A 353 3.37 11.88 23.70
CA PRO A 353 2.31 12.53 24.45
C PRO A 353 1.99 11.77 25.74
N THR A 354 1.48 12.48 26.77
CA THR A 354 0.96 11.89 28.01
C THR A 354 -0.52 12.18 28.12
N PHE A 355 -1.32 11.13 28.35
CA PHE A 355 -2.78 11.24 28.40
C PHE A 355 -3.32 11.15 29.85
N GLY A 356 -2.62 10.43 30.74
CA GLY A 356 -3.07 10.14 32.10
C GLY A 356 -4.18 9.07 32.14
N ASP A 357 -4.30 8.26 31.10
CA ASP A 357 -5.21 7.13 31.01
C ASP A 357 -4.53 5.91 30.32
N ASP A 358 -5.30 4.86 29.97
CA ASP A 358 -4.77 3.63 29.37
C ASP A 358 -4.05 3.82 28.03
N ARG A 359 -4.24 4.97 27.35
CA ARG A 359 -3.49 5.33 26.14
C ARG A 359 -2.01 5.58 26.39
N ASP A 360 -1.58 5.81 27.64
CA ASP A 360 -0.16 5.90 27.99
C ASP A 360 0.58 4.57 27.76
N GLY A 361 -0.13 3.45 27.68
CA GLY A 361 0.39 2.15 27.25
C GLY A 361 0.45 1.97 25.72
N GLY A 362 -0.16 2.87 24.95
CA GLY A 362 -0.23 2.82 23.49
C GLY A 362 1.05 3.32 22.80
N TYR A 363 1.04 3.26 21.48
CA TYR A 363 2.25 3.48 20.68
C TYR A 363 2.30 4.86 20.05
N TYR A 364 1.97 5.90 20.79
CA TYR A 364 1.89 7.28 20.29
C TYR A 364 3.25 7.98 20.21
N VAL A 365 3.39 8.84 19.19
CA VAL A 365 4.49 9.79 19.02
C VAL A 365 3.92 11.14 18.58
N GLU A 366 4.56 12.23 18.95
CA GLU A 366 4.12 13.58 18.59
C GLU A 366 4.37 13.90 17.11
N PRO A 367 3.41 14.58 16.42
CA PRO A 367 3.65 15.12 15.08
C PRO A 367 4.80 16.12 15.11
N THR A 368 5.85 15.86 14.32
CA THR A 368 7.14 16.53 14.45
C THR A 368 7.52 17.26 13.18
N VAL A 369 7.93 18.53 13.34
CA VAL A 369 8.47 19.37 12.27
C VAL A 369 9.89 19.76 12.63
N LEU A 370 10.84 19.44 11.77
CA LEU A 370 12.27 19.65 11.93
C LEU A 370 12.81 20.64 10.91
N THR A 371 13.82 21.43 11.30
CA THR A 371 14.63 22.26 10.40
C THR A 371 16.11 22.14 10.74
N GLY A 372 17.00 22.67 9.90
CA GLY A 372 18.41 22.84 10.21
C GLY A 372 19.32 21.64 9.97
N LEU A 373 18.79 20.50 9.53
CA LEU A 373 19.63 19.35 9.20
C LEU A 373 20.29 19.49 7.83
N PRO A 374 21.51 18.99 7.65
CA PRO A 374 22.14 18.88 6.34
C PRO A 374 21.37 17.90 5.45
N HIS A 375 21.48 18.09 4.13
CA HIS A 375 20.74 17.29 3.16
C HIS A 375 21.11 15.79 3.21
N ASP A 376 22.36 15.46 3.56
CA ASP A 376 22.90 14.11 3.67
C ASP A 376 22.62 13.44 5.03
N SER A 377 21.94 14.11 5.96
CA SER A 377 21.47 13.50 7.20
C SER A 377 20.67 12.23 6.93
N ARG A 378 20.86 11.21 7.75
CA ARG A 378 20.05 9.99 7.69
C ARG A 378 18.54 10.27 7.85
N VAL A 379 18.17 11.29 8.61
CA VAL A 379 16.79 11.77 8.75
C VAL A 379 16.19 12.18 7.39
N ASN A 380 17.01 12.70 6.48
CA ASN A 380 16.60 13.11 5.12
C ASN A 380 16.78 12.03 4.07
N ARG A 381 17.51 10.95 4.36
CA ARG A 381 17.84 9.89 3.39
C ARG A 381 17.01 8.62 3.60
N GLU A 382 16.72 8.26 4.86
CA GLU A 382 16.06 7.04 5.23
C GLU A 382 14.56 7.25 5.48
N GLU A 383 13.72 6.31 5.09
CA GLU A 383 12.28 6.33 5.37
C GLU A 383 12.01 6.10 6.86
N ILE A 384 11.38 7.07 7.50
CA ILE A 384 11.01 6.99 8.92
C ILE A 384 9.67 6.28 9.11
N PHE A 385 8.73 6.57 8.24
CA PHE A 385 7.36 6.05 8.23
C PHE A 385 6.58 6.42 9.50
N GLY A 386 6.71 7.68 9.91
CA GLY A 386 6.08 8.27 11.09
C GLY A 386 5.67 9.72 10.85
N PRO A 387 5.01 10.37 11.82
CA PRO A 387 4.48 11.71 11.66
C PRO A 387 5.57 12.79 11.78
N VAL A 388 6.51 12.79 10.85
CA VAL A 388 7.67 13.69 10.88
C VAL A 388 8.05 14.18 9.49
N CYS A 389 8.42 15.44 9.39
CA CYS A 389 9.04 15.99 8.20
C CYS A 389 10.22 16.92 8.57
N HIS A 390 11.19 16.97 7.66
CA HIS A 390 12.23 18.00 7.67
C HIS A 390 11.92 19.07 6.63
N VAL A 391 12.00 20.35 7.02
CA VAL A 391 11.76 21.50 6.14
C VAL A 391 13.08 22.21 5.90
N ALA A 392 13.44 22.40 4.62
CA ALA A 392 14.66 23.08 4.22
C ALA A 392 14.38 24.15 3.15
N PRO A 393 15.12 25.27 3.13
CA PRO A 393 14.97 26.29 2.11
C PRO A 393 15.66 25.89 0.80
N PHE A 394 15.15 26.44 -0.33
CA PHE A 394 15.85 26.47 -1.62
C PHE A 394 15.76 27.87 -2.26
N ASP A 395 16.65 28.18 -3.18
CA ASP A 395 16.70 29.48 -3.84
C ASP A 395 16.17 29.45 -5.28
N THR A 396 16.49 28.40 -6.04
CA THR A 396 16.12 28.28 -7.46
C THR A 396 15.32 27.03 -7.78
N GLU A 397 14.55 27.07 -8.87
CA GLU A 397 13.80 25.93 -9.36
C GLU A 397 14.70 24.71 -9.65
N ALA A 398 15.89 24.95 -10.21
CA ALA A 398 16.85 23.89 -10.52
C ALA A 398 17.39 23.21 -9.23
N GLU A 399 17.64 24.00 -8.20
CA GLU A 399 18.03 23.49 -6.88
C GLU A 399 16.92 22.64 -6.24
N ALA A 400 15.67 23.13 -6.27
CA ALA A 400 14.52 22.40 -5.73
C ALA A 400 14.37 21.01 -6.38
N VAL A 401 14.49 20.94 -7.70
CA VAL A 401 14.43 19.68 -8.46
C VAL A 401 15.61 18.77 -8.10
N ALA A 402 16.82 19.33 -8.01
CA ALA A 402 18.02 18.56 -7.65
C ALA A 402 17.88 17.94 -6.24
N LEU A 403 17.45 18.73 -5.26
CA LEU A 403 17.23 18.28 -3.86
C LEU A 403 16.12 17.20 -3.79
N ALA A 404 15.04 17.37 -4.54
CA ALA A 404 13.97 16.39 -4.56
C ALA A 404 14.41 15.03 -5.14
N ASN A 405 15.17 15.06 -6.23
CA ASN A 405 15.65 13.88 -6.95
C ASN A 405 16.84 13.17 -6.28
N ASP A 406 17.57 13.87 -5.40
CA ASP A 406 18.68 13.28 -4.65
C ASP A 406 18.16 12.38 -3.53
N SER A 407 17.67 11.22 -3.93
CA SER A 407 17.17 10.14 -3.08
C SER A 407 17.29 8.82 -3.80
N GLU A 408 17.52 7.75 -3.06
CA GLU A 408 17.44 6.37 -3.59
C GLU A 408 15.99 5.94 -3.87
N TYR A 409 15.00 6.69 -3.36
CA TYR A 409 13.58 6.46 -3.54
C TYR A 409 13.00 7.33 -4.65
N GLY A 410 11.82 6.95 -5.13
CA GLY A 410 11.09 7.70 -6.13
C GLY A 410 9.63 7.27 -6.23
N LEU A 411 8.89 7.29 -5.08
CA LEU A 411 7.48 6.91 -5.10
C LEU A 411 6.59 8.09 -5.47
N ALA A 412 6.62 9.16 -4.69
CA ALA A 412 5.73 10.29 -4.86
C ALA A 412 6.44 11.64 -4.64
N ALA A 413 5.84 12.70 -5.20
CA ALA A 413 6.23 14.08 -4.91
C ALA A 413 5.00 15.00 -4.98
N THR A 414 5.08 16.17 -4.30
CA THR A 414 4.11 17.24 -4.40
C THR A 414 4.78 18.55 -4.83
N VAL A 415 4.06 19.35 -5.63
CA VAL A 415 4.52 20.65 -6.10
C VAL A 415 3.43 21.69 -5.84
N TRP A 416 3.78 22.76 -5.16
CA TRP A 416 2.88 23.88 -4.83
C TRP A 416 3.34 25.13 -5.55
N THR A 417 2.57 25.61 -6.53
CA THR A 417 2.86 26.79 -7.36
C THR A 417 1.59 27.26 -8.08
N SER A 418 1.42 28.55 -8.26
CA SER A 418 0.39 29.12 -9.12
C SER A 418 0.79 29.16 -10.61
N GLY A 419 2.09 29.01 -10.91
CA GLY A 419 2.62 29.11 -12.27
C GLY A 419 2.40 27.83 -13.08
N LEU A 420 1.45 27.83 -14.02
CA LEU A 420 1.11 26.66 -14.85
C LEU A 420 2.33 26.08 -15.58
N SER A 421 3.13 26.92 -16.22
CA SER A 421 4.34 26.45 -16.92
C SER A 421 5.39 25.84 -16.00
N ARG A 422 5.55 26.40 -14.79
CA ARG A 422 6.40 25.83 -13.75
C ARG A 422 5.87 24.49 -13.29
N ALA A 423 4.57 24.39 -13.03
CA ALA A 423 3.92 23.15 -12.61
C ALA A 423 4.25 21.98 -13.55
N HIS A 424 4.10 22.18 -14.86
CA HIS A 424 4.44 21.16 -15.86
C HIS A 424 5.94 20.85 -15.91
N ARG A 425 6.77 21.87 -15.96
CA ARG A 425 8.22 21.72 -16.11
C ARG A 425 8.82 20.99 -14.90
N VAL A 426 8.46 21.41 -13.67
CA VAL A 426 8.95 20.80 -12.45
C VAL A 426 8.42 19.38 -12.32
N ALA A 427 7.11 19.15 -12.50
CA ALA A 427 6.53 17.81 -12.38
C ALA A 427 7.18 16.81 -13.34
N GLN A 428 7.49 17.20 -14.57
CA GLN A 428 8.19 16.34 -15.55
C GLN A 428 9.66 16.08 -15.22
N SER A 429 10.27 16.93 -14.39
CA SER A 429 11.68 16.81 -14.01
C SER A 429 11.88 16.00 -12.72
N LEU A 430 10.80 15.64 -12.02
CA LEU A 430 10.88 14.85 -10.77
C LEU A 430 10.96 13.35 -11.07
N GLU A 431 11.91 12.67 -10.43
CA GLU A 431 12.13 11.24 -10.54
C GLU A 431 11.24 10.47 -9.56
N ALA A 432 9.92 10.60 -9.73
CA ALA A 432 8.92 9.94 -8.92
C ALA A 432 7.85 9.30 -9.80
N GLY A 433 7.26 8.20 -9.35
CA GLY A 433 6.18 7.54 -10.08
C GLY A 433 4.86 8.31 -10.05
N LEU A 434 4.68 9.16 -9.04
CA LEU A 434 3.49 9.97 -8.82
C LEU A 434 3.88 11.41 -8.50
N VAL A 435 3.30 12.37 -9.19
CA VAL A 435 3.50 13.79 -8.90
C VAL A 435 2.15 14.48 -8.82
N TRP A 436 1.88 15.12 -7.69
CA TRP A 436 0.69 15.95 -7.50
C TRP A 436 1.07 17.43 -7.54
N VAL A 437 0.25 18.23 -8.21
CA VAL A 437 0.39 19.68 -8.23
C VAL A 437 -0.80 20.31 -7.52
N ASN A 438 -0.52 21.15 -6.52
CA ASN A 438 -1.50 21.86 -5.69
C ASN A 438 -2.54 20.93 -5.01
N THR A 439 -2.17 19.68 -4.79
CA THR A 439 -2.98 18.67 -4.09
C THR A 439 -2.10 17.54 -3.59
N TRP A 440 -2.66 16.62 -2.80
CA TRP A 440 -2.05 15.37 -2.39
C TRP A 440 -3.11 14.27 -2.29
N TYR A 441 -2.73 13.03 -2.68
CA TYR A 441 -3.55 11.82 -2.58
C TYR A 441 -4.86 11.85 -3.38
N LEU A 442 -4.95 12.69 -4.41
CA LEU A 442 -6.05 12.62 -5.37
C LEU A 442 -5.76 11.49 -6.36
N ARG A 443 -6.62 10.46 -6.38
CA ARG A 443 -6.40 9.26 -7.20
C ARG A 443 -7.60 8.89 -8.05
N ASP A 444 -7.31 8.57 -9.30
CA ASP A 444 -8.18 7.79 -10.18
C ASP A 444 -7.63 6.35 -10.25
N LEU A 445 -8.48 5.35 -10.04
CA LEU A 445 -8.08 3.93 -10.03
C LEU A 445 -7.60 3.41 -11.39
N ARG A 446 -7.88 4.16 -12.44
CA ARG A 446 -7.45 3.84 -13.82
C ARG A 446 -6.03 4.28 -14.10
N THR A 447 -5.48 5.19 -13.31
CA THR A 447 -4.12 5.70 -13.55
C THR A 447 -3.06 4.74 -13.02
N PRO A 448 -1.91 4.63 -13.72
CA PRO A 448 -0.78 3.87 -13.22
C PRO A 448 -0.31 4.38 -11.84
N PHE A 449 0.04 3.45 -10.96
CA PHE A 449 0.55 3.69 -9.63
C PHE A 449 1.80 2.86 -9.40
N GLY A 450 2.84 3.43 -8.81
CA GLY A 450 4.05 2.73 -8.43
C GLY A 450 5.28 3.62 -8.50
N GLY A 451 6.31 3.22 -7.77
CA GLY A 451 7.57 3.94 -7.64
C GLY A 451 8.60 3.63 -8.72
N VAL A 452 9.61 4.46 -8.78
CA VAL A 452 10.89 4.22 -9.48
C VAL A 452 12.01 4.02 -8.45
N LYS A 453 13.21 3.69 -8.88
CA LYS A 453 14.37 3.44 -8.01
C LYS A 453 14.03 2.36 -6.95
N LEU A 454 14.38 2.56 -5.66
CA LEU A 454 14.08 1.62 -4.58
C LEU A 454 12.61 1.61 -4.13
N SER A 455 11.75 2.42 -4.74
CA SER A 455 10.33 2.51 -4.36
C SER A 455 9.44 1.48 -5.04
N GLY A 456 9.93 0.70 -5.99
CA GLY A 456 9.12 -0.39 -6.54
C GLY A 456 9.53 -0.88 -7.92
N ILE A 457 8.85 -1.95 -8.32
CA ILE A 457 8.98 -2.59 -9.65
C ILE A 457 7.59 -2.84 -10.18
N GLY A 458 7.36 -2.45 -11.43
CA GLY A 458 6.05 -2.54 -12.07
C GLY A 458 5.17 -1.32 -11.81
N ARG A 459 3.93 -1.43 -12.26
CA ARG A 459 2.87 -0.45 -11.99
C ARG A 459 1.59 -1.18 -11.68
N GLU A 460 0.86 -0.64 -10.71
CA GLU A 460 -0.48 -1.08 -10.36
C GLU A 460 -1.51 -0.05 -10.86
N GLY A 461 -2.79 -0.42 -10.88
CA GLY A 461 -3.88 0.43 -11.34
C GLY A 461 -4.16 0.31 -12.83
N GLY A 462 -5.41 0.56 -13.20
CA GLY A 462 -5.84 0.49 -14.58
C GLY A 462 -5.50 -0.83 -15.27
N THR A 463 -5.10 -0.73 -16.53
CA THR A 463 -4.65 -1.89 -17.32
C THR A 463 -3.29 -2.42 -16.86
N CYS A 464 -2.44 -1.59 -16.23
CA CYS A 464 -1.12 -2.02 -15.77
C CYS A 464 -1.19 -3.20 -14.79
N SER A 465 -2.20 -3.19 -13.89
CA SER A 465 -2.41 -4.35 -13.01
C SER A 465 -2.76 -5.61 -13.81
N LEU A 466 -3.63 -5.52 -14.80
CA LEU A 466 -4.00 -6.68 -15.63
C LEU A 466 -2.81 -7.19 -16.46
N ASP A 467 -1.96 -6.27 -16.93
CA ASP A 467 -0.72 -6.60 -17.65
C ASP A 467 0.23 -7.41 -16.76
N PHE A 468 0.35 -7.07 -15.48
CA PHE A 468 1.17 -7.83 -14.55
C PHE A 468 0.58 -9.22 -14.24
N TYR A 469 -0.74 -9.32 -14.01
CA TYR A 469 -1.38 -10.58 -13.59
C TYR A 469 -1.72 -11.53 -14.74
N SER A 470 -1.30 -11.23 -15.97
CA SER A 470 -1.52 -12.08 -17.13
C SER A 470 -0.36 -12.00 -18.13
N GLU A 471 -0.14 -13.09 -18.85
CA GLU A 471 0.87 -13.15 -19.91
C GLU A 471 0.21 -13.22 -21.29
N PRO A 472 0.64 -12.39 -22.26
CA PRO A 472 0.18 -12.48 -23.63
C PRO A 472 0.84 -13.67 -24.35
N THR A 473 0.02 -14.51 -24.99
CA THR A 473 0.48 -15.52 -25.93
C THR A 473 0.12 -15.07 -27.34
N THR A 474 1.09 -14.98 -28.24
CA THR A 474 0.84 -14.69 -29.65
C THR A 474 0.53 -16.00 -30.40
N ILE A 475 -0.61 -16.02 -31.06
CA ILE A 475 -1.04 -17.12 -31.95
C ILE A 475 -0.95 -16.61 -33.37
N THR A 476 -0.16 -17.27 -34.20
CA THR A 476 0.03 -16.94 -35.61
C THR A 476 -0.55 -18.07 -36.47
N ILE A 477 -1.51 -17.73 -37.33
CA ILE A 477 -2.16 -18.64 -38.24
C ILE A 477 -1.80 -18.23 -39.67
N LYS A 478 -1.20 -19.14 -40.43
CA LYS A 478 -1.03 -18.98 -41.87
C LYS A 478 -2.37 -19.26 -42.54
N LEU A 479 -2.86 -18.30 -43.31
CA LEU A 479 -4.07 -18.46 -44.09
C LEU A 479 -3.73 -19.22 -45.37
N GLU A 480 -4.52 -20.20 -45.74
CA GLU A 480 -4.35 -20.87 -47.00
C GLU A 480 -4.80 -19.93 -48.14
N PRO A 481 -4.06 -19.85 -49.26
CA PRO A 481 -4.58 -19.17 -50.45
C PRO A 481 -5.87 -19.82 -50.88
N GLU A 482 -6.86 -19.02 -51.32
CA GLU A 482 -8.03 -19.54 -51.99
C GLU A 482 -7.57 -20.42 -53.16
N HIS A 483 -7.93 -21.69 -53.16
CA HIS A 483 -7.75 -22.56 -54.31
C HIS A 483 -8.87 -22.16 -55.28
N ASP A 484 -8.51 -21.49 -56.41
CA ASP A 484 -9.37 -21.27 -57.58
C ASP A 484 -9.84 -22.60 -58.18
#